data_831440133cc76a51d522df917935bfcd
#
_entry.id   831440133cc76a51d522df917935bfcd
#
_cell.length_a   1.000
_cell.length_b   1.000
_cell.length_c   1.000
_cell.angle_alpha   90.00
_cell.angle_beta   90.00
_cell.angle_gamma   90.00
#
_symmetry.space_group_name_H-M   'P 1'
#
loop_
_entity.id
_entity.type
_entity.pdbx_description
1 polymer ?
#
loop_
_entity_poly.entity_id
_entity_poly.type
_entity_poly.pdbx_seq_one_letter_code
_entity_poly.pdbx_strand_id
1 'polypeptide(L)'
;MTHHHLHSSPKTCHWGFFEAKLKPVMTIASGDEVTIDTISGGPDVVPDRSKFHVPPELAEVHAQNERMVPGHILTGPIAVDGAVPGDVLEVDILDVQLRQDWGYNFIRPLAGTLPDDFHETRMLNIPLDRERMVGRLPWGLDLPLKPFFGVMGVAPPPAWGRITSLIPRAMGGNLDNKELGAGAKLYLPVFVPGALFSCGDGHGVQGDGEVCVTAIETALQGRFRLTLRKDLRLAYPRAETSTHYMTMAMDPDLDQCVVRALRDMIVLLGEKRNLSREDAYTLCSLAADLRVTQTVNGSKGIHCMIEKAVVHG
;
A
#
# COMPACT_ATOMS: atom_id res chain seq x y z
N MET A 1 -7.09 9.83 22.81
CA MET A 1 -6.35 9.82 21.54
C MET A 1 -4.91 10.21 21.85
N THR A 2 -3.99 9.29 21.67
CA THR A 2 -2.55 9.50 21.90
C THR A 2 -1.84 9.51 20.54
N HIS A 3 -0.75 10.26 20.44
CA HIS A 3 0.10 10.25 19.26
C HIS A 3 1.41 9.52 19.57
N HIS A 4 1.74 8.54 18.74
CA HIS A 4 2.92 7.72 18.84
C HIS A 4 3.85 7.99 17.65
N HIS A 5 5.14 7.65 17.77
CA HIS A 5 6.07 7.68 16.65
C HIS A 5 6.86 6.36 16.61
N LEU A 6 6.79 5.68 15.48
CA LEU A 6 7.53 4.45 15.21
C LEU A 6 8.61 4.73 14.17
N HIS A 7 9.85 4.86 14.63
CA HIS A 7 11.01 5.03 13.75
C HIS A 7 11.40 3.72 13.09
N SER A 8 11.84 3.78 11.83
CA SER A 8 12.48 2.65 11.16
C SER A 8 13.85 2.35 11.80
N SER A 9 14.11 1.09 12.07
CA SER A 9 15.35 0.60 12.64
C SER A 9 15.45 -0.92 12.47
N PRO A 10 16.60 -1.55 12.70
CA PRO A 10 16.69 -3.02 12.70
C PRO A 10 15.72 -3.73 13.64
N LYS A 11 15.27 -3.06 14.72
CA LYS A 11 14.34 -3.64 15.70
C LYS A 11 12.87 -3.45 15.34
N THR A 12 12.56 -2.51 14.50
CA THR A 12 11.19 -2.12 14.12
C THR A 12 10.84 -2.44 12.68
N CYS A 13 11.83 -2.90 11.91
CA CYS A 13 11.64 -3.33 10.53
C CYS A 13 11.73 -4.85 10.41
N HIS A 14 10.96 -5.40 9.48
CA HIS A 14 11.12 -6.76 8.99
C HIS A 14 11.19 -6.75 7.46
N TRP A 15 11.87 -7.73 6.84
CA TRP A 15 12.20 -7.65 5.43
C TRP A 15 11.63 -8.81 4.62
N GLY A 16 10.73 -8.47 3.71
CA GLY A 16 10.21 -9.33 2.67
C GLY A 16 8.87 -9.99 2.95
N PHE A 17 8.32 -9.91 4.16
CA PHE A 17 7.23 -10.81 4.53
C PHE A 17 6.18 -10.21 5.48
N PHE A 18 5.02 -10.86 5.51
CA PHE A 18 4.03 -10.79 6.59
C PHE A 18 3.91 -12.16 7.26
N GLU A 19 3.67 -12.18 8.58
CA GLU A 19 3.51 -13.43 9.35
C GLU A 19 2.68 -13.18 10.61
N ALA A 20 1.74 -14.08 10.90
CA ALA A 20 0.86 -14.01 12.08
C ALA A 20 1.62 -14.12 13.42
N LYS A 21 2.84 -14.68 13.41
CA LYS A 21 3.66 -14.91 14.60
C LYS A 21 4.61 -13.77 14.92
N LEU A 22 4.67 -12.71 14.08
CA LEU A 22 5.49 -11.55 14.39
C LEU A 22 5.02 -10.91 15.69
N LYS A 23 5.97 -10.64 16.58
CA LYS A 23 5.70 -9.89 17.81
C LYS A 23 5.50 -8.43 17.47
N PRO A 24 4.47 -7.75 18.03
CA PRO A 24 4.33 -6.33 17.82
C PRO A 24 5.52 -5.56 18.41
N VAL A 25 5.99 -4.56 17.66
CA VAL A 25 7.03 -3.62 18.11
C VAL A 25 6.42 -2.45 18.88
N MET A 26 5.13 -2.25 18.75
CA MET A 26 4.34 -1.25 19.45
C MET A 26 2.90 -1.76 19.62
N THR A 27 2.25 -1.35 20.71
CA THR A 27 0.82 -1.56 20.93
C THR A 27 0.17 -0.20 21.20
N ILE A 28 -0.93 0.08 20.52
CA ILE A 28 -1.67 1.34 20.65
C ILE A 28 -3.16 1.06 20.89
N ALA A 29 -3.88 2.05 21.41
CA ALA A 29 -5.32 1.96 21.56
C ALA A 29 -6.04 2.25 20.23
N SER A 30 -7.24 1.69 20.05
CA SER A 30 -8.08 2.02 18.89
C SER A 30 -8.41 3.52 18.86
N GLY A 31 -8.17 4.16 17.72
CA GLY A 31 -8.36 5.59 17.51
C GLY A 31 -7.11 6.44 17.79
N ASP A 32 -6.02 5.85 18.27
CA ASP A 32 -4.76 6.57 18.42
C ASP A 32 -4.11 6.86 17.06
N GLU A 33 -3.27 7.90 17.04
CA GLU A 33 -2.47 8.28 15.89
C GLU A 33 -1.04 7.74 16.02
N VAL A 34 -0.47 7.36 14.90
CA VAL A 34 0.94 6.95 14.83
C VAL A 34 1.61 7.55 13.60
N THR A 35 2.76 8.17 13.81
CA THR A 35 3.69 8.52 12.73
C THR A 35 4.63 7.34 12.54
N ILE A 36 4.75 6.84 11.31
CA ILE A 36 5.62 5.71 10.95
C ILE A 36 6.65 6.18 9.94
N ASP A 37 7.93 6.01 10.28
CA ASP A 37 9.02 6.19 9.33
C ASP A 37 9.24 4.89 8.56
N THR A 38 9.40 4.98 7.22
CA THR A 38 9.77 3.85 6.39
C THR A 38 11.06 4.13 5.63
N ILE A 39 11.69 3.08 5.18
CA ILE A 39 12.87 3.08 4.31
C ILE A 39 12.60 2.17 3.12
N SER A 40 13.22 2.44 1.99
CA SER A 40 12.97 1.72 0.73
C SER A 40 14.26 1.36 0.03
N GLY A 41 14.23 0.24 -0.68
CA GLY A 41 15.29 -0.25 -1.54
C GLY A 41 16.27 -1.22 -0.88
N GLY A 42 16.79 -2.13 -1.69
CA GLY A 42 17.92 -2.99 -1.33
C GLY A 42 19.26 -2.29 -1.51
N PRO A 43 20.38 -2.94 -1.13
CA PRO A 43 21.72 -2.37 -1.29
C PRO A 43 22.08 -2.00 -2.73
N ASP A 44 21.47 -2.68 -3.70
CA ASP A 44 21.72 -2.54 -5.14
C ASP A 44 21.13 -1.27 -5.77
N VAL A 45 20.21 -0.59 -5.07
CA VAL A 45 19.56 0.63 -5.58
C VAL A 45 20.01 1.92 -4.87
N VAL A 46 20.83 1.79 -3.82
CA VAL A 46 21.29 2.95 -3.03
C VAL A 46 22.16 3.85 -3.88
N PRO A 47 21.84 5.17 -4.00
CA PRO A 47 22.63 6.10 -4.80
C PRO A 47 23.92 6.54 -4.10
N ASP A 48 24.70 7.36 -4.80
CA ASP A 48 25.89 8.02 -4.26
C ASP A 48 25.50 8.93 -3.08
N ARG A 49 25.93 8.55 -1.88
CA ARG A 49 25.67 9.27 -0.61
C ARG A 49 26.30 10.68 -0.56
N SER A 50 27.23 10.98 -1.45
CA SER A 50 27.79 12.35 -1.56
C SER A 50 26.83 13.32 -2.26
N LYS A 51 25.82 12.80 -2.98
CA LYS A 51 24.88 13.57 -3.79
C LYS A 51 23.45 13.55 -3.24
N PHE A 52 23.13 12.53 -2.46
CA PHE A 52 21.76 12.28 -1.98
C PHE A 52 21.72 11.99 -0.49
N HIS A 53 20.65 12.44 0.14
CA HIS A 53 20.38 12.10 1.54
C HIS A 53 19.83 10.66 1.63
N VAL A 54 20.65 9.73 2.05
CA VAL A 54 20.25 8.35 2.32
C VAL A 54 20.03 8.19 3.82
N PRO A 55 18.84 7.82 4.29
CA PRO A 55 18.57 7.58 5.71
C PRO A 55 19.61 6.63 6.32
N PRO A 56 20.27 6.99 7.43
CA PRO A 56 21.34 6.16 8.00
C PRO A 56 20.86 4.78 8.40
N GLU A 57 19.63 4.67 8.90
CA GLU A 57 19.00 3.41 9.31
C GLU A 57 18.81 2.42 8.15
N LEU A 58 18.83 2.87 6.89
CA LEU A 58 18.76 1.96 5.73
C LEU A 58 20.00 1.03 5.71
N ALA A 59 21.20 1.57 5.96
CA ALA A 59 22.40 0.78 6.02
C ALA A 59 22.41 -0.17 7.23
N GLU A 60 21.88 0.28 8.36
CA GLU A 60 21.76 -0.55 9.57
C GLU A 60 20.83 -1.73 9.34
N VAL A 61 19.67 -1.51 8.72
CA VAL A 61 18.72 -2.56 8.35
C VAL A 61 19.33 -3.53 7.35
N HIS A 62 20.03 -3.05 6.32
CA HIS A 62 20.73 -3.91 5.37
C HIS A 62 21.78 -4.81 6.06
N ALA A 63 22.46 -4.30 7.08
CA ALA A 63 23.50 -5.04 7.80
C ALA A 63 22.97 -6.04 8.83
N GLN A 64 21.81 -5.79 9.44
CA GLN A 64 21.31 -6.53 10.60
C GLN A 64 20.04 -7.35 10.32
N ASN A 65 19.25 -6.97 9.34
CA ASN A 65 17.99 -7.67 9.01
C ASN A 65 18.19 -8.61 7.82
N GLU A 66 17.91 -9.88 8.02
CA GLU A 66 17.89 -10.83 6.93
C GLU A 66 16.66 -10.61 6.04
N ARG A 67 16.87 -10.59 4.72
CA ARG A 67 15.78 -10.66 3.74
C ARG A 67 15.27 -12.09 3.67
N MET A 68 14.28 -12.40 4.48
CA MET A 68 13.77 -13.77 4.68
C MET A 68 13.15 -14.37 3.40
N VAL A 69 12.49 -13.53 2.60
CA VAL A 69 11.94 -13.86 1.28
C VAL A 69 11.98 -12.60 0.39
N PRO A 70 11.86 -12.71 -0.93
CA PRO A 70 11.73 -11.53 -1.80
C PRO A 70 10.59 -10.63 -1.35
N GLY A 71 10.81 -9.32 -1.27
CA GLY A 71 9.82 -8.33 -0.84
C GLY A 71 10.46 -7.07 -0.25
N HIS A 72 9.62 -6.25 0.37
CA HIS A 72 9.91 -4.90 0.81
C HIS A 72 10.39 -4.86 2.26
N ILE A 73 11.11 -3.80 2.64
CA ILE A 73 11.37 -3.48 4.05
C ILE A 73 10.10 -2.84 4.61
N LEU A 74 9.54 -3.43 5.66
CA LEU A 74 8.31 -2.98 6.29
C LEU A 74 8.60 -2.53 7.72
N THR A 75 8.03 -1.40 8.13
CA THR A 75 8.07 -0.92 9.51
C THR A 75 6.81 -1.39 10.24
N GLY A 76 6.98 -2.03 11.39
CA GLY A 76 5.93 -2.68 12.17
C GLY A 76 6.38 -4.05 12.70
N PRO A 77 5.42 -4.93 13.15
CA PRO A 77 4.00 -4.66 13.17
C PRO A 77 3.54 -3.88 14.41
N ILE A 78 2.49 -3.09 14.24
CA ILE A 78 1.79 -2.40 15.31
C ILE A 78 0.56 -3.20 15.70
N ALA A 79 0.42 -3.53 16.98
CA ALA A 79 -0.80 -4.10 17.51
C ALA A 79 -1.80 -3.00 17.89
N VAL A 80 -3.07 -3.19 17.55
CA VAL A 80 -4.17 -2.36 18.05
C VAL A 80 -4.91 -3.13 19.14
N ASP A 81 -4.92 -2.58 20.35
CA ASP A 81 -5.49 -3.24 21.52
C ASP A 81 -6.99 -3.55 21.32
N GLY A 82 -7.40 -4.77 21.70
CA GLY A 82 -8.76 -5.25 21.56
C GLY A 82 -9.17 -5.69 20.15
N ALA A 83 -8.26 -5.70 19.16
CA ALA A 83 -8.52 -6.26 17.84
C ALA A 83 -8.62 -7.79 17.90
N VAL A 84 -9.63 -8.34 17.27
CA VAL A 84 -9.85 -9.79 17.16
C VAL A 84 -10.18 -10.19 15.71
N PRO A 85 -9.94 -11.46 15.33
CA PRO A 85 -10.32 -11.94 14.00
C PRO A 85 -11.79 -11.65 13.66
N GLY A 86 -12.02 -11.14 12.45
CA GLY A 86 -13.35 -10.73 11.97
C GLY A 86 -13.65 -9.24 12.19
N ASP A 87 -12.89 -8.51 13.00
CA ASP A 87 -12.94 -7.05 13.00
C ASP A 87 -12.40 -6.48 11.67
N VAL A 88 -12.56 -5.19 11.47
CA VAL A 88 -11.92 -4.44 10.38
C VAL A 88 -11.03 -3.37 11.00
N LEU A 89 -9.81 -3.22 10.50
CA LEU A 89 -8.94 -2.11 10.83
C LEU A 89 -9.16 -0.98 9.82
N GLU A 90 -9.69 0.15 10.28
CA GLU A 90 -9.73 1.40 9.53
C GLU A 90 -8.41 2.14 9.72
N VAL A 91 -7.72 2.41 8.62
CA VAL A 91 -6.47 3.15 8.54
C VAL A 91 -6.76 4.51 7.88
N ASP A 92 -6.95 5.56 8.68
CA ASP A 92 -6.99 6.92 8.17
C ASP A 92 -5.56 7.36 7.80
N ILE A 93 -5.31 7.69 6.55
CA ILE A 93 -4.02 8.20 6.07
C ILE A 93 -4.07 9.72 6.22
N LEU A 94 -3.54 10.24 7.34
CA LEU A 94 -3.67 11.65 7.69
C LEU A 94 -2.66 12.53 6.95
N ASP A 95 -1.45 12.02 6.73
CA ASP A 95 -0.37 12.73 6.07
C ASP A 95 0.66 11.75 5.49
N VAL A 96 1.31 12.12 4.38
CA VAL A 96 2.39 11.35 3.76
C VAL A 96 3.47 12.31 3.27
N GLN A 97 4.70 12.14 3.76
CA GLN A 97 5.84 13.01 3.47
C GLN A 97 7.04 12.22 2.97
N LEU A 98 7.81 12.83 2.05
CA LEU A 98 9.10 12.30 1.61
C LEU A 98 10.14 12.42 2.72
N ARG A 99 10.90 11.35 3.00
CA ARG A 99 12.00 11.34 3.98
C ARG A 99 13.36 11.57 3.35
N GLN A 100 13.48 11.45 2.04
CA GLN A 100 14.72 11.59 1.29
C GLN A 100 14.51 12.42 0.02
N ASP A 101 15.60 12.83 -0.61
CA ASP A 101 15.63 13.69 -1.80
C ASP A 101 15.88 12.91 -3.10
N TRP A 102 15.71 11.60 -3.06
CA TRP A 102 15.84 10.72 -4.21
C TRP A 102 14.80 9.61 -4.18
N GLY A 103 14.55 9.07 -5.34
CA GLY A 103 13.83 7.83 -5.55
C GLY A 103 14.50 7.02 -6.65
N TYR A 104 14.00 5.82 -6.89
CA TYR A 104 14.50 4.99 -7.96
C TYR A 104 13.37 4.35 -8.76
N ASN A 105 13.69 3.98 -9.98
CA ASN A 105 12.86 3.14 -10.84
C ASN A 105 13.78 2.20 -11.60
N PHE A 106 13.32 0.99 -11.87
CA PHE A 106 14.11 0.07 -12.68
C PHE A 106 13.28 -0.72 -13.70
N ILE A 107 13.94 -1.11 -14.78
CA ILE A 107 13.50 -2.15 -15.71
C ILE A 107 14.41 -3.35 -15.47
N ARG A 108 13.84 -4.55 -15.38
CA ARG A 108 14.58 -5.81 -15.30
C ARG A 108 14.07 -6.79 -16.35
N PRO A 109 14.93 -7.59 -16.97
CA PRO A 109 14.52 -8.65 -17.89
C PRO A 109 13.50 -9.59 -17.24
N LEU A 110 12.55 -10.04 -18.02
CA LEU A 110 11.48 -10.96 -17.62
C LEU A 110 10.58 -10.44 -16.48
N ALA A 111 10.58 -9.13 -16.24
CA ALA A 111 9.75 -8.47 -15.24
C ALA A 111 8.85 -7.41 -15.89
N GLY A 112 7.80 -7.01 -15.15
CA GLY A 112 6.87 -6.01 -15.66
C GLY A 112 5.75 -6.59 -16.54
N THR A 113 4.98 -5.68 -17.12
CA THR A 113 3.85 -6.00 -18.01
C THR A 113 4.33 -6.44 -19.40
N LEU A 114 5.55 -6.05 -19.80
CA LEU A 114 6.18 -6.37 -21.08
C LEU A 114 7.47 -7.17 -20.85
N PRO A 115 7.38 -8.42 -20.36
CA PRO A 115 8.54 -9.17 -19.89
C PRO A 115 9.56 -9.51 -20.98
N ASP A 116 9.09 -9.65 -22.22
CA ASP A 116 9.93 -10.09 -23.36
C ASP A 116 10.50 -8.92 -24.18
N ASP A 117 10.15 -7.65 -23.85
CA ASP A 117 10.53 -6.50 -24.69
C ASP A 117 11.83 -5.84 -24.22
N PHE A 118 12.23 -6.02 -22.96
CA PHE A 118 13.38 -5.36 -22.36
C PHE A 118 14.38 -6.39 -21.83
N HIS A 119 15.53 -6.52 -22.52
CA HIS A 119 16.54 -7.55 -22.25
C HIS A 119 17.66 -7.10 -21.31
N GLU A 120 17.73 -5.81 -20.96
CA GLU A 120 18.77 -5.27 -20.11
C GLU A 120 18.18 -4.60 -18.87
N THR A 121 18.90 -4.70 -17.76
CA THR A 121 18.54 -3.99 -16.54
C THR A 121 18.86 -2.51 -16.72
N ARG A 122 17.87 -1.65 -16.48
CA ARG A 122 18.03 -0.21 -16.42
C ARG A 122 17.63 0.30 -15.05
N MET A 123 18.53 1.00 -14.37
CA MET A 123 18.29 1.64 -13.08
C MET A 123 18.32 3.16 -13.26
N LEU A 124 17.34 3.84 -12.70
CA LEU A 124 17.29 5.29 -12.61
C LEU A 124 17.28 5.70 -11.13
N ASN A 125 18.24 6.54 -10.75
CA ASN A 125 18.13 7.31 -9.51
C ASN A 125 17.56 8.68 -9.88
N ILE A 126 16.43 9.03 -9.30
CA ILE A 126 15.62 10.19 -9.66
C ILE A 126 15.71 11.20 -8.51
N PRO A 127 16.30 12.40 -8.75
CA PRO A 127 16.29 13.49 -7.76
C PRO A 127 14.85 13.93 -7.47
N LEU A 128 14.53 14.09 -6.19
CA LEU A 128 13.22 14.56 -5.72
C LEU A 128 13.36 15.94 -5.09
N ASP A 129 12.65 16.91 -5.67
CA ASP A 129 12.51 18.24 -5.10
C ASP A 129 11.33 18.23 -4.12
N ARG A 130 11.65 18.19 -2.82
CA ARG A 130 10.67 18.05 -1.73
C ARG A 130 9.85 19.33 -1.54
N GLU A 131 10.34 20.50 -1.93
CA GLU A 131 9.63 21.76 -1.81
C GLU A 131 8.62 21.93 -2.96
N ARG A 132 9.05 21.63 -4.19
CA ARG A 132 8.19 21.68 -5.37
C ARG A 132 7.36 20.45 -5.59
N MET A 133 7.60 19.39 -4.84
CA MET A 133 6.98 18.08 -4.99
C MET A 133 7.05 17.57 -6.43
N VAL A 134 8.28 17.49 -6.97
CA VAL A 134 8.55 16.96 -8.31
C VAL A 134 9.74 16.01 -8.32
N GLY A 135 9.65 14.96 -9.15
CA GLY A 135 10.76 14.08 -9.49
C GLY A 135 11.36 14.52 -10.84
N ARG A 136 12.68 14.73 -10.90
CA ARG A 136 13.38 15.17 -12.11
C ARG A 136 13.87 14.01 -12.93
N LEU A 137 13.21 13.76 -14.04
CA LEU A 137 13.57 12.66 -14.93
C LEU A 137 14.72 13.04 -15.86
N PRO A 138 15.63 12.10 -16.20
CA PRO A 138 16.86 12.42 -16.91
C PRO A 138 16.67 12.94 -18.34
N TRP A 139 15.48 12.80 -18.91
CA TRP A 139 15.12 13.37 -20.22
C TRP A 139 14.46 14.76 -20.13
N GLY A 140 14.58 15.46 -18.98
CA GLY A 140 14.17 16.86 -18.83
C GLY A 140 12.71 17.06 -18.45
N LEU A 141 12.03 16.04 -17.91
CA LEU A 141 10.64 16.14 -17.42
C LEU A 141 10.64 16.24 -15.89
N ASP A 142 9.98 17.27 -15.35
CA ASP A 142 9.59 17.36 -13.95
C ASP A 142 8.23 16.67 -13.76
N LEU A 143 8.22 15.53 -13.06
CA LEU A 143 7.02 14.74 -12.81
C LEU A 143 6.43 15.12 -11.44
N PRO A 144 5.18 15.62 -11.34
CA PRO A 144 4.55 15.93 -10.06
C PRO A 144 4.43 14.71 -9.18
N LEU A 145 4.82 14.84 -7.91
CA LEU A 145 4.76 13.76 -6.91
C LEU A 145 3.40 13.76 -6.21
N LYS A 146 2.91 12.55 -5.94
CA LYS A 146 1.72 12.25 -5.15
C LYS A 146 2.03 11.03 -4.28
N PRO A 147 2.72 11.23 -3.14
CA PRO A 147 3.26 10.11 -2.37
C PRO A 147 2.18 9.29 -1.69
N PHE A 148 2.38 7.97 -1.68
CA PHE A 148 1.55 6.99 -0.99
C PHE A 148 2.37 5.74 -0.65
N PHE A 149 1.84 4.87 0.21
CA PHE A 149 2.47 3.60 0.55
C PHE A 149 1.95 2.49 -0.37
N GLY A 150 2.83 1.84 -1.12
CA GLY A 150 2.51 0.66 -1.93
C GLY A 150 2.09 -0.51 -1.04
N VAL A 151 2.79 -0.69 0.08
CA VAL A 151 2.49 -1.76 1.04
C VAL A 151 1.87 -1.21 2.31
N MET A 152 0.60 -1.56 2.53
CA MET A 152 -0.12 -1.43 3.80
C MET A 152 -0.91 -2.70 4.07
N GLY A 153 -0.67 -3.38 5.20
CA GLY A 153 -1.37 -4.63 5.49
C GLY A 153 -1.34 -5.00 6.97
N VAL A 154 -2.22 -5.92 7.31
CA VAL A 154 -2.26 -6.58 8.63
C VAL A 154 -1.66 -7.99 8.53
N ALA A 155 -1.46 -8.65 9.68
CA ALA A 155 -0.97 -10.03 9.65
C ALA A 155 -1.96 -10.97 8.94
N PRO A 156 -1.45 -11.94 8.14
CA PRO A 156 -2.28 -12.91 7.42
C PRO A 156 -2.92 -13.93 8.39
N PRO A 157 -3.90 -14.73 7.90
CA PRO A 157 -4.38 -15.89 8.62
C PRO A 157 -3.23 -16.80 9.06
N PRO A 158 -3.21 -17.33 10.29
CA PRO A 158 -2.11 -18.16 10.80
C PRO A 158 -1.77 -19.36 9.93
N ALA A 159 -2.78 -19.94 9.25
CA ALA A 159 -2.60 -21.09 8.36
C ALA A 159 -1.76 -20.79 7.10
N TRP A 160 -1.60 -19.51 6.73
CA TRP A 160 -0.77 -19.12 5.58
C TRP A 160 0.74 -19.11 5.90
N GLY A 161 1.11 -19.14 7.20
CA GLY A 161 2.49 -19.05 7.64
C GLY A 161 3.12 -17.70 7.29
N ARG A 162 4.39 -17.75 6.90
CA ARG A 162 5.13 -16.59 6.39
C ARG A 162 4.89 -16.45 4.89
N ILE A 163 4.40 -15.29 4.47
CA ILE A 163 4.11 -14.98 3.06
C ILE A 163 4.94 -13.79 2.61
N THR A 164 5.31 -13.78 1.33
CA THR A 164 6.00 -12.62 0.73
C THR A 164 5.15 -11.37 0.76
N SER A 165 5.78 -10.21 0.97
CA SER A 165 5.14 -8.90 0.86
C SER A 165 4.96 -8.44 -0.59
N LEU A 166 5.50 -9.15 -1.59
CA LEU A 166 5.32 -8.80 -3.01
C LEU A 166 3.88 -8.99 -3.50
N ILE A 167 3.18 -9.99 -2.99
CA ILE A 167 1.87 -10.39 -3.53
C ILE A 167 0.77 -9.82 -2.65
N PRO A 168 -0.07 -8.91 -3.17
CA PRO A 168 -1.22 -8.38 -2.44
C PRO A 168 -2.28 -9.47 -2.24
N ARG A 169 -2.97 -9.43 -1.10
CA ARG A 169 -3.96 -10.44 -0.70
C ARG A 169 -5.11 -9.81 0.10
N ALA A 170 -6.02 -10.64 0.59
CA ALA A 170 -7.15 -10.20 1.41
C ALA A 170 -6.75 -9.38 2.66
N MET A 171 -5.54 -9.59 3.19
CA MET A 171 -5.01 -8.83 4.34
C MET A 171 -4.40 -7.47 3.97
N GLY A 172 -4.50 -7.04 2.72
CA GLY A 172 -3.77 -5.91 2.16
C GLY A 172 -2.40 -6.35 1.63
N GLY A 173 -1.35 -5.70 2.06
CA GLY A 173 0.02 -5.89 1.58
C GLY A 173 0.34 -4.97 0.43
N ASN A 174 0.92 -5.49 -0.63
CA ASN A 174 1.37 -4.74 -1.82
C ASN A 174 0.19 -4.30 -2.71
N LEU A 175 -0.59 -3.35 -2.21
CA LEU A 175 -1.80 -2.88 -2.89
C LEU A 175 -1.47 -2.03 -4.13
N ASP A 176 -0.36 -1.27 -4.10
CA ASP A 176 0.12 -0.39 -5.17
C ASP A 176 -0.99 0.51 -5.75
N ASN A 177 -1.85 1.00 -4.85
CA ASN A 177 -3.01 1.80 -5.23
C ASN A 177 -2.74 3.27 -4.95
N LYS A 178 -2.49 4.05 -6.00
CA LYS A 178 -2.17 5.48 -5.92
C LYS A 178 -3.24 6.36 -5.29
N GLU A 179 -4.47 5.87 -5.16
CA GLU A 179 -5.57 6.59 -4.50
C GLU A 179 -5.46 6.56 -2.96
N LEU A 180 -4.54 5.73 -2.40
CA LEU A 180 -4.30 5.61 -0.97
C LEU A 180 -3.27 6.63 -0.44
N GLY A 181 -3.33 7.86 -0.93
CA GLY A 181 -2.56 8.99 -0.43
C GLY A 181 -3.19 9.66 0.80
N ALA A 182 -2.61 10.79 1.22
CA ALA A 182 -3.13 11.59 2.34
C ALA A 182 -4.60 11.99 2.14
N GLY A 183 -5.42 11.82 3.17
CA GLY A 183 -6.86 12.05 3.15
C GLY A 183 -7.70 10.83 2.76
N ALA A 184 -7.08 9.72 2.34
CA ALA A 184 -7.78 8.47 2.08
C ALA A 184 -7.93 7.63 3.37
N LYS A 185 -8.89 6.70 3.34
CA LYS A 185 -9.10 5.67 4.35
C LYS A 185 -9.01 4.30 3.71
N LEU A 186 -8.26 3.42 4.35
CA LEU A 186 -8.15 2.01 3.96
C LEU A 186 -8.78 1.14 5.04
N TYR A 187 -9.58 0.17 4.64
CA TYR A 187 -10.25 -0.80 5.51
C TYR A 187 -9.69 -2.20 5.26
N LEU A 188 -9.08 -2.77 6.27
CA LEU A 188 -8.41 -4.08 6.19
C LEU A 188 -9.13 -5.11 7.09
N PRO A 189 -9.49 -6.29 6.58
CA PRO A 189 -10.03 -7.37 7.41
C PRO A 189 -8.96 -7.90 8.37
N VAL A 190 -9.30 -8.07 9.64
CA VAL A 190 -8.42 -8.56 10.70
C VAL A 190 -8.49 -10.08 10.82
N PHE A 191 -7.33 -10.76 10.81
CA PHE A 191 -7.22 -12.22 10.86
C PHE A 191 -6.59 -12.76 12.14
N VAL A 192 -5.93 -11.90 12.92
CA VAL A 192 -5.25 -12.29 14.17
C VAL A 192 -5.52 -11.27 15.27
N PRO A 193 -5.40 -11.64 16.57
CA PRO A 193 -5.45 -10.67 17.65
C PRO A 193 -4.42 -9.56 17.45
N GLY A 194 -4.82 -8.32 17.74
CA GLY A 194 -3.96 -7.14 17.56
C GLY A 194 -3.89 -6.62 16.12
N ALA A 195 -4.49 -7.26 15.13
CA ALA A 195 -4.40 -6.93 13.70
C ALA A 195 -2.97 -7.01 13.14
N LEU A 196 -1.97 -6.44 13.83
CA LEU A 196 -0.53 -6.42 13.48
C LEU A 196 -0.27 -5.68 12.17
N PHE A 197 -0.56 -4.39 12.16
CA PHE A 197 -0.39 -3.50 10.99
C PHE A 197 1.08 -3.21 10.70
N SER A 198 1.49 -3.31 9.44
CA SER A 198 2.80 -2.88 8.95
C SER A 198 2.64 -2.13 7.62
N CYS A 199 3.54 -1.18 7.37
CA CYS A 199 3.61 -0.47 6.09
C CYS A 199 5.06 -0.29 5.62
N GLY A 200 5.22 -0.02 4.35
CA GLY A 200 6.49 0.22 3.68
C GLY A 200 6.27 0.51 2.22
N ASP A 201 7.34 0.35 1.42
CA ASP A 201 7.25 0.50 -0.03
C ASP A 201 6.68 1.87 -0.41
N GLY A 202 7.45 2.90 -0.07
CA GLY A 202 7.03 4.28 -0.30
C GLY A 202 7.16 4.67 -1.77
N HIS A 203 6.09 5.12 -2.36
CA HIS A 203 6.02 5.61 -3.73
C HIS A 203 5.92 7.14 -3.77
N GLY A 204 6.81 7.80 -4.49
CA GLY A 204 6.71 9.23 -4.75
C GLY A 204 5.59 9.55 -5.74
N VAL A 205 5.43 8.70 -6.77
CA VAL A 205 4.32 8.73 -7.74
C VAL A 205 4.29 7.43 -8.54
N GLN A 206 3.09 7.02 -8.94
CA GLN A 206 2.86 5.85 -9.78
C GLN A 206 1.73 6.12 -10.77
N GLY A 207 1.85 5.57 -11.97
CA GLY A 207 0.73 5.42 -12.91
C GLY A 207 -0.08 4.16 -12.61
N ASP A 208 -1.37 4.13 -12.98
CA ASP A 208 -2.16 2.91 -12.93
C ASP A 208 -1.47 1.81 -13.76
N GLY A 209 -1.42 0.60 -13.21
CA GLY A 209 -0.78 -0.56 -13.82
C GLY A 209 0.63 -0.87 -13.32
N GLU A 210 1.38 0.11 -12.78
CA GLU A 210 2.77 -0.05 -12.28
C GLU A 210 3.65 -0.88 -13.24
N VAL A 211 3.58 -0.55 -14.52
CA VAL A 211 3.89 -1.45 -15.64
C VAL A 211 5.32 -1.99 -15.69
N CYS A 212 6.30 -1.35 -15.07
CA CYS A 212 7.68 -1.85 -15.01
C CYS A 212 8.11 -2.38 -13.62
N VAL A 213 7.14 -2.73 -12.75
CA VAL A 213 7.32 -3.29 -11.38
C VAL A 213 7.66 -2.24 -10.32
N THR A 214 8.02 -1.05 -10.68
CA THR A 214 8.35 0.03 -9.74
C THR A 214 7.63 1.32 -10.11
N ALA A 215 7.22 2.03 -9.07
CA ALA A 215 6.87 3.44 -9.11
C ALA A 215 8.14 4.33 -9.17
N ILE A 216 8.10 5.57 -8.70
CA ILE A 216 9.28 6.23 -8.13
C ILE A 216 9.36 5.77 -6.67
N GLU A 217 10.15 4.74 -6.43
CA GLU A 217 10.37 4.16 -5.10
C GLU A 217 11.15 5.12 -4.20
N THR A 218 10.71 5.34 -2.97
CA THR A 218 11.39 6.26 -2.05
C THR A 218 11.05 5.97 -0.59
N ALA A 219 11.77 6.59 0.36
CA ALA A 219 11.46 6.52 1.77
C ALA A 219 10.38 7.56 2.13
N LEU A 220 9.36 7.13 2.87
CA LEU A 220 8.25 7.97 3.31
C LEU A 220 8.10 7.99 4.83
N GLN A 221 7.50 9.05 5.32
CA GLN A 221 6.90 9.12 6.64
C GLN A 221 5.39 9.25 6.47
N GLY A 222 4.62 8.38 7.12
CA GLY A 222 3.17 8.43 7.13
C GLY A 222 2.62 8.71 8.52
N ARG A 223 1.60 9.57 8.64
CA ARG A 223 0.81 9.69 9.86
C ARG A 223 -0.54 9.06 9.65
N PHE A 224 -0.85 8.09 10.50
CA PHE A 224 -2.06 7.28 10.41
C PHE A 224 -2.86 7.37 11.71
N ARG A 225 -4.18 7.27 11.62
CA ARG A 225 -5.05 6.90 12.74
C ARG A 225 -5.55 5.49 12.52
N LEU A 226 -5.36 4.62 13.53
CA LEU A 226 -5.75 3.21 13.45
C LEU A 226 -6.98 2.98 14.33
N THR A 227 -8.12 2.68 13.72
CA THR A 227 -9.40 2.52 14.43
C THR A 227 -9.99 1.15 14.17
N LEU A 228 -10.40 0.44 15.23
CA LEU A 228 -11.13 -0.82 15.10
C LEU A 228 -12.59 -0.58 14.75
N ARG A 229 -13.06 -1.22 13.70
CA ARG A 229 -14.44 -1.22 13.25
C ARG A 229 -15.04 -2.58 13.54
N LYS A 230 -15.76 -2.65 14.66
CA LYS A 230 -16.47 -3.86 15.09
C LYS A 230 -17.84 -4.02 14.43
N ASP A 231 -18.31 -2.96 13.80
CA ASP A 231 -19.56 -2.86 13.05
C ASP A 231 -19.46 -3.33 11.59
N LEU A 232 -18.22 -3.46 11.06
CA LEU A 232 -17.97 -3.89 9.69
C LEU A 232 -17.52 -5.34 9.61
N ARG A 233 -17.77 -5.97 8.46
CA ARG A 233 -17.24 -7.29 8.09
C ARG A 233 -16.81 -7.24 6.64
N LEU A 234 -15.54 -7.49 6.37
CA LEU A 234 -14.96 -7.46 5.04
C LEU A 234 -14.23 -8.78 4.74
N ALA A 235 -14.33 -9.23 3.50
CA ALA A 235 -13.53 -10.34 3.00
C ALA A 235 -12.25 -9.85 2.28
N TYR A 236 -12.29 -8.62 1.75
CA TYR A 236 -11.21 -7.98 1.01
C TYR A 236 -11.09 -6.50 1.43
N PRO A 237 -9.93 -5.85 1.16
CA PRO A 237 -9.76 -4.44 1.42
C PRO A 237 -10.79 -3.59 0.67
N ARG A 238 -11.28 -2.56 1.34
CA ARG A 238 -12.03 -1.44 0.74
C ARG A 238 -11.33 -0.14 1.08
N ALA A 239 -11.63 0.91 0.36
CA ALA A 239 -11.12 2.23 0.66
C ALA A 239 -12.14 3.32 0.34
N GLU A 240 -11.84 4.51 0.81
CA GLU A 240 -12.53 5.72 0.38
C GLU A 240 -11.58 6.91 0.38
N THR A 241 -11.80 7.83 -0.52
CA THR A 241 -11.20 9.16 -0.54
C THR A 241 -12.22 10.19 -0.08
N SER A 242 -11.87 11.47 -0.09
CA SER A 242 -12.83 12.55 0.15
C SER A 242 -14.00 12.53 -0.85
N THR A 243 -13.78 12.02 -2.07
CA THR A 243 -14.73 12.10 -3.18
C THR A 243 -15.30 10.77 -3.64
N HIS A 244 -14.62 9.64 -3.39
CA HIS A 244 -15.00 8.33 -3.92
C HIS A 244 -15.09 7.25 -2.85
N TYR A 245 -15.96 6.28 -3.07
CA TYR A 245 -15.86 4.93 -2.51
C TYR A 245 -15.08 4.03 -3.45
N MET A 246 -14.39 3.03 -2.87
CA MET A 246 -13.49 2.15 -3.61
C MET A 246 -13.56 0.72 -3.07
N THR A 247 -13.69 -0.24 -3.97
CA THR A 247 -13.48 -1.66 -3.69
C THR A 247 -12.29 -2.19 -4.47
N MET A 248 -11.57 -3.15 -3.90
CA MET A 248 -10.33 -3.66 -4.48
C MET A 248 -10.37 -5.18 -4.61
N ALA A 249 -9.78 -5.69 -5.67
CA ALA A 249 -9.59 -7.13 -5.84
C ALA A 249 -8.22 -7.42 -6.45
N MET A 250 -7.65 -8.54 -6.02
CA MET A 250 -6.36 -9.04 -6.45
C MET A 250 -6.49 -10.49 -6.88
N ASP A 251 -5.98 -10.81 -8.06
CA ASP A 251 -5.97 -12.16 -8.64
C ASP A 251 -4.89 -12.26 -9.73
N PRO A 252 -4.28 -13.40 -10.00
CA PRO A 252 -3.42 -13.58 -11.17
C PRO A 252 -4.13 -13.27 -12.50
N ASP A 253 -5.44 -13.47 -12.57
CA ASP A 253 -6.31 -13.17 -13.71
C ASP A 253 -6.99 -11.81 -13.52
N LEU A 254 -6.75 -10.88 -14.44
CA LEU A 254 -7.30 -9.52 -14.38
C LEU A 254 -8.84 -9.51 -14.50
N ASP A 255 -9.42 -10.42 -15.27
CA ASP A 255 -10.88 -10.53 -15.42
C ASP A 255 -11.53 -10.98 -14.10
N GLN A 256 -10.85 -11.85 -13.32
CA GLN A 256 -11.31 -12.22 -11.99
C GLN A 256 -11.23 -11.05 -11.01
N CYS A 257 -10.21 -10.18 -11.14
CA CYS A 257 -10.15 -8.95 -10.37
C CYS A 257 -11.36 -8.04 -10.65
N VAL A 258 -11.70 -7.84 -11.93
CA VAL A 258 -12.88 -7.06 -12.35
C VAL A 258 -14.14 -7.61 -11.70
N VAL A 259 -14.37 -8.91 -11.84
CA VAL A 259 -15.58 -9.58 -11.31
C VAL A 259 -15.70 -9.42 -9.79
N ARG A 260 -14.59 -9.59 -9.05
CA ARG A 260 -14.60 -9.47 -7.58
C ARG A 260 -14.79 -8.03 -7.13
N ALA A 261 -14.04 -7.07 -7.68
CA ALA A 261 -14.15 -5.66 -7.33
C ALA A 261 -15.57 -5.14 -7.57
N LEU A 262 -16.18 -5.53 -8.70
CA LEU A 262 -17.54 -5.14 -9.04
C LEU A 262 -18.58 -5.78 -8.10
N ARG A 263 -18.44 -7.07 -7.76
CA ARG A 263 -19.33 -7.74 -6.79
C ARG A 263 -19.30 -7.07 -5.44
N ASP A 264 -18.11 -6.67 -4.98
CA ASP A 264 -17.95 -5.97 -3.71
C ASP A 264 -18.51 -4.54 -3.76
N MET A 265 -18.42 -3.84 -4.91
CA MET A 265 -19.04 -2.54 -5.11
C MET A 265 -20.58 -2.62 -5.07
N ILE A 266 -21.17 -3.65 -5.66
CA ILE A 266 -22.62 -3.89 -5.58
C ILE A 266 -23.05 -4.06 -4.12
N VAL A 267 -22.30 -4.83 -3.31
CA VAL A 267 -22.57 -4.97 -1.88
C VAL A 267 -22.45 -3.63 -1.16
N LEU A 268 -21.36 -2.89 -1.41
CA LEU A 268 -21.13 -1.58 -0.81
C LEU A 268 -22.26 -0.59 -1.11
N LEU A 269 -22.77 -0.56 -2.34
CA LEU A 269 -23.90 0.29 -2.72
C LEU A 269 -25.20 -0.11 -2.03
N GLY A 270 -25.43 -1.39 -1.85
CA GLY A 270 -26.53 -1.91 -1.02
C GLY A 270 -26.42 -1.41 0.44
N GLU A 271 -25.22 -1.49 1.03
CA GLU A 271 -24.95 -0.99 2.38
C GLU A 271 -25.12 0.53 2.52
N LYS A 272 -24.66 1.31 1.54
CA LYS A 272 -24.65 2.78 1.59
C LYS A 272 -25.97 3.43 1.24
N ARG A 273 -26.77 2.83 0.34
CA ARG A 273 -27.99 3.43 -0.20
C ARG A 273 -29.21 2.50 -0.20
N ASN A 274 -29.09 1.32 0.36
CA ASN A 274 -30.17 0.31 0.37
C ASN A 274 -30.70 -0.03 -1.03
N LEU A 275 -29.80 -0.09 -2.03
CA LEU A 275 -30.15 -0.47 -3.39
C LEU A 275 -30.35 -1.99 -3.49
N SER A 276 -31.26 -2.42 -4.39
CA SER A 276 -31.29 -3.81 -4.83
C SER A 276 -29.99 -4.18 -5.54
N ARG A 277 -29.70 -5.46 -5.68
CA ARG A 277 -28.50 -5.91 -6.41
C ARG A 277 -28.53 -5.47 -7.87
N GLU A 278 -29.70 -5.51 -8.49
CA GLU A 278 -29.96 -5.13 -9.87
C GLU A 278 -29.74 -3.62 -10.05
N ASP A 279 -30.28 -2.78 -9.15
CA ASP A 279 -30.10 -1.33 -9.20
C ASP A 279 -28.67 -0.93 -8.95
N ALA A 280 -28.00 -1.57 -7.97
CA ALA A 280 -26.58 -1.35 -7.70
C ALA A 280 -25.69 -1.75 -8.89
N TYR A 281 -26.00 -2.87 -9.56
CA TYR A 281 -25.29 -3.28 -10.76
C TYR A 281 -25.51 -2.31 -11.92
N THR A 282 -26.74 -1.85 -12.11
CA THR A 282 -27.08 -0.82 -13.10
C THR A 282 -26.30 0.47 -12.80
N LEU A 283 -26.29 0.92 -11.54
CA LEU A 283 -25.54 2.10 -11.14
C LEU A 283 -24.03 1.96 -11.40
N CYS A 284 -23.47 0.79 -11.12
CA CYS A 284 -22.05 0.52 -11.45
C CYS A 284 -21.79 0.68 -12.96
N SER A 285 -22.69 0.18 -13.81
CA SER A 285 -22.54 0.32 -15.27
C SER A 285 -22.60 1.76 -15.77
N LEU A 286 -23.29 2.63 -15.06
CA LEU A 286 -23.51 4.03 -15.46
C LEU A 286 -22.49 5.00 -14.87
N ALA A 287 -21.90 4.67 -13.70
CA ALA A 287 -21.15 5.64 -12.93
C ALA A 287 -19.91 5.10 -12.18
N ALA A 288 -19.63 3.81 -12.20
CA ALA A 288 -18.43 3.26 -11.56
C ALA A 288 -17.31 3.05 -12.58
N ASP A 289 -16.10 3.46 -12.22
CA ASP A 289 -14.88 3.24 -13.00
C ASP A 289 -14.14 2.00 -12.50
N LEU A 290 -13.77 1.12 -13.42
CA LEU A 290 -12.85 0.00 -13.17
C LEU A 290 -11.45 0.39 -13.64
N ARG A 291 -10.50 0.49 -12.71
CA ARG A 291 -9.13 0.90 -12.99
C ARG A 291 -8.16 -0.23 -12.70
N VAL A 292 -7.18 -0.40 -13.56
CA VAL A 292 -6.10 -1.37 -13.36
C VAL A 292 -5.12 -0.82 -12.34
N THR A 293 -5.12 -1.36 -11.12
CA THR A 293 -4.26 -0.87 -10.03
C THR A 293 -2.80 -1.17 -10.32
N GLN A 294 -2.50 -2.44 -10.61
CA GLN A 294 -1.17 -2.91 -11.01
C GLN A 294 -1.30 -4.21 -11.83
N THR A 295 -0.30 -4.49 -12.69
CA THR A 295 -0.28 -5.64 -13.62
C THR A 295 0.88 -6.59 -13.36
N VAL A 296 1.59 -6.37 -12.27
CA VAL A 296 2.85 -7.02 -11.88
C VAL A 296 2.68 -7.85 -10.60
N ASN A 297 3.72 -8.11 -9.81
CA ASN A 297 3.69 -8.68 -8.46
C ASN A 297 3.12 -10.12 -8.33
N GLY A 298 2.98 -10.86 -9.43
CA GLY A 298 2.43 -12.22 -9.42
C GLY A 298 0.91 -12.31 -9.15
N SER A 299 0.28 -11.20 -8.80
CA SER A 299 -1.17 -11.01 -8.69
C SER A 299 -1.47 -9.63 -9.22
N LYS A 300 -2.43 -9.50 -10.09
CA LYS A 300 -2.87 -8.21 -10.65
C LYS A 300 -3.90 -7.56 -9.74
N GLY A 301 -4.19 -6.28 -9.93
CA GLY A 301 -5.15 -5.55 -9.13
C GLY A 301 -6.13 -4.73 -9.97
N ILE A 302 -7.38 -4.73 -9.55
CA ILE A 302 -8.40 -3.77 -10.00
C ILE A 302 -8.95 -3.04 -8.77
N HIS A 303 -9.12 -1.73 -8.90
CA HIS A 303 -9.96 -0.96 -8.00
C HIS A 303 -11.17 -0.40 -8.76
N CYS A 304 -12.36 -0.63 -8.19
CA CYS A 304 -13.62 -0.09 -8.67
C CYS A 304 -13.94 1.15 -7.84
N MET A 305 -14.15 2.28 -8.49
CA MET A 305 -14.41 3.58 -7.86
C MET A 305 -15.76 4.12 -8.26
N ILE A 306 -16.47 4.74 -7.31
CA ILE A 306 -17.69 5.50 -7.57
C ILE A 306 -17.71 6.79 -6.77
N GLU A 307 -18.13 7.90 -7.37
CA GLU A 307 -18.23 9.18 -6.69
C GLU A 307 -19.27 9.14 -5.55
N LYS A 308 -18.88 9.66 -4.38
CA LYS A 308 -19.78 9.81 -3.23
C LYS A 308 -20.99 10.70 -3.54
N ALA A 309 -20.78 11.72 -4.36
CA ALA A 309 -21.87 12.60 -4.84
C ALA A 309 -22.95 11.82 -5.62
N VAL A 310 -22.54 10.86 -6.45
CA VAL A 310 -23.49 10.00 -7.18
C VAL A 310 -24.26 9.07 -6.22
N VAL A 311 -23.57 8.57 -5.18
CA VAL A 311 -24.18 7.65 -4.21
C VAL A 311 -25.15 8.36 -3.29
N HIS A 312 -24.90 9.61 -2.91
CA HIS A 312 -25.70 10.32 -1.89
C HIS A 312 -26.67 11.34 -2.47
N GLY A 313 -26.52 11.75 -3.72
CA GLY A 313 -27.41 12.68 -4.44
C GLY A 313 -27.08 14.12 -4.16
#